data_222014d8130b997ec5e663e8f3ad8b1d
#
_entry.id   222014d8130b997ec5e663e8f3ad8b1d
#
_cell.length_a   1.000
_cell.length_b   1.000
_cell.length_c   1.000
_cell.angle_alpha   90.00
_cell.angle_beta   90.00
_cell.angle_gamma   90.00
#
_symmetry.space_group_name_H-M   'P 1'
#
loop_
_entity.id
_entity.type
_entity.pdbx_description
1 polymer ?
#
loop_
_entity_poly.entity_id
_entity_poly.type
_entity_poly.pdbx_seq_one_letter_code
_entity_poly.pdbx_strand_id
1 'polypeptide(L)'
;MFFQLVFRAAALSFFVVVSACSTFTETGSEPLEKAPQHKVETPGARQAEVPFRSATPSASSAWKPLLAKANQANKRGDYEQAMALLERAHRIDPDSPEVYLGMAKTHLAKGDKGLARATAERGLLYCSGKTQCDALRKCTR
;
A
#
# COMPACT_ATOMS: atom_id res chain seq x y z
N MET A 1 32.50 37.77 -8.88
CA MET A 1 32.87 36.91 -10.01
C MET A 1 33.78 35.72 -9.64
N PHE A 2 34.09 35.48 -8.38
CA PHE A 2 34.98 34.39 -7.94
C PHE A 2 34.23 33.12 -7.48
N PHE A 3 32.92 33.19 -7.28
CA PHE A 3 32.14 32.06 -6.73
C PHE A 3 31.63 31.03 -7.79
N GLN A 4 31.73 31.38 -9.07
CA GLN A 4 31.31 30.49 -10.16
C GLN A 4 32.39 29.55 -10.71
N LEU A 5 33.64 29.76 -10.33
CA LEU A 5 34.78 28.99 -10.85
C LEU A 5 35.07 27.72 -10.02
N VAL A 6 34.62 27.67 -8.77
CA VAL A 6 34.87 26.50 -7.89
C VAL A 6 33.90 25.33 -8.11
N PHE A 7 32.71 25.59 -8.68
CA PHE A 7 31.72 24.53 -8.93
C PHE A 7 31.92 23.76 -10.23
N ARG A 8 32.84 24.13 -11.09
CA ARG A 8 33.09 23.45 -12.38
C ARG A 8 34.17 22.37 -12.35
N ALA A 9 34.92 22.23 -11.25
CA ALA A 9 36.02 21.28 -11.15
C ALA A 9 35.66 19.95 -10.44
N ALA A 10 34.43 19.80 -9.88
CA ALA A 10 34.03 18.60 -9.13
C ALA A 10 33.14 17.62 -9.89
N ALA A 11 32.91 17.84 -11.21
CA ALA A 11 31.94 17.07 -11.99
C ALA A 11 32.57 15.99 -12.90
N LEU A 12 33.85 15.65 -12.77
CA LEU A 12 34.52 14.75 -13.72
C LEU A 12 35.17 13.49 -13.10
N SER A 13 34.81 13.07 -11.89
CA SER A 13 35.43 11.90 -11.27
C SER A 13 34.47 10.87 -10.67
N PHE A 14 33.29 10.66 -11.27
CA PHE A 14 32.38 9.61 -10.76
C PHE A 14 31.77 8.76 -11.89
N PHE A 15 32.61 8.30 -12.81
CA PHE A 15 32.15 7.40 -13.86
C PHE A 15 33.15 6.26 -14.08
N VAL A 16 33.33 5.37 -13.13
CA VAL A 16 33.85 4.00 -13.36
C VAL A 16 33.41 3.16 -12.16
N VAL A 17 32.91 1.97 -12.48
CA VAL A 17 32.61 0.79 -11.65
C VAL A 17 31.11 0.59 -11.34
N VAL A 18 30.37 0.02 -12.29
CA VAL A 18 29.46 -1.11 -12.03
C VAL A 18 29.41 -1.94 -13.31
N SER A 19 30.32 -2.85 -13.49
CA SER A 19 30.17 -4.00 -14.38
C SER A 19 30.46 -5.24 -13.53
N ALA A 20 29.45 -5.78 -12.90
CA ALA A 20 29.45 -7.12 -12.33
C ALA A 20 28.15 -7.80 -12.77
N CYS A 21 28.15 -8.30 -14.02
CA CYS A 21 27.23 -9.35 -14.42
C CYS A 21 27.67 -10.63 -13.71
N SER A 22 26.92 -11.03 -12.69
CA SER A 22 27.04 -12.38 -12.13
C SER A 22 26.29 -13.33 -13.06
N THR A 23 27.04 -14.10 -13.81
CA THR A 23 26.58 -15.30 -14.50
C THR A 23 26.09 -16.30 -13.46
N PHE A 24 24.78 -16.50 -13.40
CA PHE A 24 24.18 -17.60 -12.68
C PHE A 24 24.39 -18.87 -13.52
N THR A 25 25.33 -19.69 -13.11
CA THR A 25 25.55 -21.03 -13.67
C THR A 25 24.48 -21.97 -13.14
N GLU A 26 23.64 -22.38 -14.02
CA GLU A 26 22.71 -23.49 -13.87
C GLU A 26 23.51 -24.80 -13.88
N THR A 27 23.62 -25.48 -12.76
CA THR A 27 24.05 -26.90 -12.73
C THR A 27 23.56 -27.51 -11.43
N GLY A 28 22.73 -28.51 -11.52
CA GLY A 28 22.39 -29.39 -10.41
C GLY A 28 20.94 -29.85 -10.41
N SER A 29 20.61 -30.73 -11.36
CA SER A 29 19.45 -31.61 -11.20
C SER A 29 19.74 -32.58 -10.06
N GLU A 30 19.10 -32.40 -8.92
CA GLU A 30 19.08 -33.42 -7.87
C GLU A 30 17.70 -34.14 -7.87
N PRO A 31 17.71 -35.47 -7.68
CA PRO A 31 16.51 -36.29 -7.84
C PRO A 31 15.53 -36.09 -6.70
N LEU A 32 14.29 -36.09 -7.07
CA LEU A 32 13.10 -36.12 -6.25
C LEU A 32 13.21 -37.12 -5.10
N GLU A 33 13.58 -36.67 -3.90
CA GLU A 33 13.48 -37.48 -2.69
C GLU A 33 12.05 -37.47 -2.19
N LYS A 34 11.52 -38.65 -2.16
CA LYS A 34 10.16 -39.06 -1.81
C LYS A 34 9.82 -38.57 -0.40
N ALA A 35 8.94 -37.58 -0.30
CA ALA A 35 8.38 -37.12 0.96
C ALA A 35 7.63 -38.28 1.67
N PRO A 36 7.84 -38.49 2.99
CA PRO A 36 7.09 -39.47 3.74
C PRO A 36 5.63 -39.03 3.85
N GLN A 37 4.74 -39.87 3.36
CA GLN A 37 3.29 -39.73 3.54
C GLN A 37 2.97 -39.82 5.03
N HIS A 38 2.66 -38.66 5.65
CA HIS A 38 2.05 -38.64 6.98
C HIS A 38 0.62 -39.10 6.83
N LYS A 39 0.37 -40.34 7.28
CA LYS A 39 -0.95 -40.93 7.47
C LYS A 39 -1.67 -40.07 8.52
N VAL A 40 -2.64 -39.31 8.06
CA VAL A 40 -3.56 -38.58 8.94
C VAL A 40 -4.51 -39.59 9.53
N GLU A 41 -4.25 -40.01 10.75
CA GLU A 41 -5.27 -40.69 11.58
C GLU A 41 -6.23 -39.62 12.08
N THR A 42 -7.49 -39.78 11.70
CA THR A 42 -8.64 -39.02 12.15
C THR A 42 -9.03 -39.47 13.56
N PRO A 43 -8.88 -38.65 14.61
CA PRO A 43 -9.63 -38.89 15.84
C PRO A 43 -10.91 -38.03 15.81
N GLY A 44 -12.01 -38.76 15.95
CA GLY A 44 -13.36 -38.42 16.31
C GLY A 44 -13.74 -36.96 16.53
N ALA A 45 -14.66 -36.51 15.70
CA ALA A 45 -15.42 -35.29 15.81
C ALA A 45 -16.05 -35.17 17.21
N ARG A 46 -15.55 -34.15 17.97
CA ARG A 46 -16.38 -33.42 18.92
C ARG A 46 -16.58 -32.04 18.31
N GLN A 47 -17.67 -31.87 17.59
CA GLN A 47 -18.20 -30.57 17.23
C GLN A 47 -18.59 -29.87 18.53
N ALA A 48 -17.67 -29.08 19.08
CA ALA A 48 -18.05 -28.02 19.99
C ALA A 48 -18.75 -26.98 19.10
N GLU A 49 -20.06 -26.90 19.20
CA GLU A 49 -20.86 -25.79 18.71
C GLU A 49 -20.34 -24.52 19.36
N VAL A 50 -19.43 -23.82 18.67
CA VAL A 50 -19.08 -22.44 19.01
C VAL A 50 -20.31 -21.61 18.66
N PRO A 51 -20.92 -20.90 19.63
CA PRO A 51 -22.07 -20.06 19.31
C PRO A 51 -21.62 -19.06 18.25
N PHE A 52 -22.25 -19.12 17.08
CA PHE A 52 -22.07 -18.20 15.97
C PHE A 52 -22.38 -16.79 16.49
N ARG A 53 -21.34 -16.04 16.87
CA ARG A 53 -21.45 -14.61 17.15
C ARG A 53 -21.79 -13.90 15.85
N SER A 54 -23.07 -13.73 15.64
CA SER A 54 -23.62 -12.86 14.62
C SER A 54 -23.06 -11.45 14.77
N ALA A 55 -22.45 -10.97 13.72
CA ALA A 55 -21.95 -9.64 13.41
C ALA A 55 -20.41 -9.52 13.32
N THR A 56 -19.78 -10.38 12.53
CA THR A 56 -18.59 -9.92 11.81
C THR A 56 -19.09 -8.97 10.71
N PRO A 57 -18.64 -7.69 10.70
CA PRO A 57 -18.85 -6.86 9.53
C PRO A 57 -18.34 -7.66 8.33
N SER A 58 -19.14 -7.74 7.26
CA SER A 58 -18.71 -8.46 6.05
C SER A 58 -17.30 -7.99 5.71
N ALA A 59 -16.41 -8.91 5.32
CA ALA A 59 -15.01 -8.60 5.00
C ALA A 59 -14.90 -7.36 4.07
N SER A 60 -15.90 -7.18 3.19
CA SER A 60 -16.04 -6.04 2.27
C SER A 60 -16.24 -4.67 2.94
N SER A 61 -16.55 -4.58 4.24
CA SER A 61 -16.74 -3.30 4.94
C SER A 61 -15.74 -3.04 6.06
N ALA A 62 -14.80 -3.96 6.28
CA ALA A 62 -13.82 -3.88 7.38
C ALA A 62 -12.86 -2.68 7.26
N TRP A 63 -12.72 -2.07 6.08
CA TRP A 63 -11.94 -0.86 5.85
C TRP A 63 -12.60 0.42 6.38
N LYS A 64 -13.94 0.47 6.47
CA LYS A 64 -14.69 1.67 6.87
C LYS A 64 -14.30 2.23 8.25
N PRO A 65 -14.18 1.42 9.32
CA PRO A 65 -13.72 1.92 10.61
C PRO A 65 -12.28 2.45 10.57
N LEU A 66 -11.41 1.91 9.72
CA LEU A 66 -10.06 2.43 9.54
C LEU A 66 -10.08 3.79 8.86
N LEU A 67 -10.90 3.98 7.83
CA LEU A 67 -11.09 5.28 7.17
C LEU A 67 -11.63 6.34 8.15
N ALA A 68 -12.59 5.97 9.01
CA ALA A 68 -13.10 6.89 10.02
C ALA A 68 -12.01 7.33 11.01
N LYS A 69 -11.19 6.40 11.50
CA LYS A 69 -10.05 6.69 12.38
C LYS A 69 -8.99 7.54 11.68
N ALA A 70 -8.69 7.27 10.42
CA ALA A 70 -7.78 8.07 9.62
C ALA A 70 -8.24 9.52 9.45
N ASN A 71 -9.55 9.71 9.20
CA ASN A 71 -10.13 11.05 9.13
C ASN A 71 -10.02 11.81 10.47
N GLN A 72 -10.13 11.12 11.61
CA GLN A 72 -9.91 11.72 12.92
C GLN A 72 -8.43 12.10 13.15
N ALA A 73 -7.50 11.24 12.75
CA ALA A 73 -6.07 11.51 12.80
C ALA A 73 -5.70 12.75 11.95
N ASN A 74 -6.22 12.83 10.73
CA ASN A 74 -6.06 14.00 9.86
C ASN A 74 -6.55 15.30 10.50
N LYS A 75 -7.70 15.27 11.18
CA LYS A 75 -8.25 16.44 11.89
C LYS A 75 -7.35 16.91 13.04
N ARG A 76 -6.57 16.02 13.63
CA ARG A 76 -5.60 16.35 14.69
C ARG A 76 -4.22 16.75 14.15
N GLY A 77 -4.03 16.68 12.82
CA GLY A 77 -2.73 16.91 12.20
C GLY A 77 -1.77 15.71 12.28
N ASP A 78 -2.24 14.56 12.74
CA ASP A 78 -1.45 13.33 12.82
C ASP A 78 -1.52 12.59 11.48
N TYR A 79 -0.81 13.13 10.50
CA TYR A 79 -0.86 12.65 9.12
C TYR A 79 -0.18 11.29 8.95
N GLU A 80 0.83 10.98 9.76
CA GLU A 80 1.51 9.69 9.72
C GLU A 80 0.58 8.57 10.20
N GLN A 81 -0.12 8.78 11.32
CA GLN A 81 -1.12 7.84 11.79
C GLN A 81 -2.28 7.71 10.79
N ALA A 82 -2.73 8.81 10.21
CA ALA A 82 -3.77 8.79 9.19
C ALA A 82 -3.36 7.94 8.00
N MET A 83 -2.14 8.12 7.48
CA MET A 83 -1.64 7.36 6.34
C MET A 83 -1.52 5.87 6.66
N ALA A 84 -0.96 5.49 7.82
CA ALA A 84 -0.85 4.09 8.23
C ALA A 84 -2.22 3.38 8.31
N LEU A 85 -3.26 4.08 8.78
CA LEU A 85 -4.63 3.57 8.82
C LEU A 85 -5.23 3.42 7.41
N LEU A 86 -4.96 4.38 6.52
CA LEU A 86 -5.44 4.35 5.13
C LEU A 86 -4.76 3.24 4.32
N GLU A 87 -3.46 3.03 4.49
CA GLU A 87 -2.74 1.93 3.87
C GLU A 87 -3.27 0.57 4.31
N ARG A 88 -3.62 0.45 5.60
CA ARG A 88 -4.28 -0.76 6.11
C ARG A 88 -5.67 -0.93 5.50
N ALA A 89 -6.45 0.14 5.36
CA ALA A 89 -7.74 0.13 4.71
C ALA A 89 -7.62 -0.29 3.23
N HIS A 90 -6.61 0.25 2.52
CA HIS A 90 -6.32 -0.08 1.14
C HIS A 90 -5.93 -1.55 0.92
N ARG A 91 -5.23 -2.17 1.88
CA ARG A 91 -4.97 -3.62 1.82
C ARG A 91 -6.21 -4.49 1.95
N ILE A 92 -7.26 -3.97 2.60
CA ILE A 92 -8.55 -4.69 2.75
C ILE A 92 -9.42 -4.50 1.50
N ASP A 93 -9.45 -3.29 0.96
CA ASP A 93 -10.21 -2.93 -0.23
C ASP A 93 -9.35 -2.03 -1.15
N PRO A 94 -8.58 -2.64 -2.06
CA PRO A 94 -7.66 -1.92 -2.94
C PRO A 94 -8.36 -1.02 -3.96
N ASP A 95 -9.62 -1.29 -4.25
CA ASP A 95 -10.40 -0.60 -5.28
C ASP A 95 -11.36 0.45 -4.68
N SER A 96 -11.26 0.69 -3.36
CA SER A 96 -12.10 1.69 -2.68
C SER A 96 -11.69 3.12 -3.03
N PRO A 97 -12.50 3.87 -3.78
CA PRO A 97 -12.23 5.26 -4.10
C PRO A 97 -12.28 6.18 -2.87
N GLU A 98 -13.00 5.78 -1.81
CA GLU A 98 -13.03 6.51 -0.53
C GLU A 98 -11.68 6.46 0.17
N VAL A 99 -11.01 5.32 0.11
CA VAL A 99 -9.66 5.15 0.67
C VAL A 99 -8.67 6.00 -0.11
N TYR A 100 -8.70 5.96 -1.44
CA TYR A 100 -7.87 6.84 -2.28
C TYR A 100 -8.12 8.32 -2.00
N LEU A 101 -9.38 8.73 -1.83
CA LEU A 101 -9.73 10.10 -1.46
C LEU A 101 -9.15 10.48 -0.09
N GLY A 102 -9.21 9.58 0.88
CA GLY A 102 -8.58 9.76 2.20
C GLY A 102 -7.08 9.97 2.09
N MET A 103 -6.37 9.11 1.35
CA MET A 103 -4.92 9.21 1.12
C MET A 103 -4.55 10.51 0.39
N ALA A 104 -5.27 10.87 -0.68
CA ALA A 104 -5.03 12.11 -1.42
C ALA A 104 -5.19 13.35 -0.52
N LYS A 105 -6.23 13.40 0.32
CA LYS A 105 -6.43 14.48 1.29
C LYS A 105 -5.31 14.53 2.33
N THR A 106 -4.81 13.40 2.80
CA THR A 106 -3.69 13.34 3.74
C THR A 106 -2.42 13.89 3.10
N HIS A 107 -2.13 13.52 1.85
CA HIS A 107 -1.01 14.08 1.09
C HIS A 107 -1.14 15.60 0.90
N LEU A 108 -2.34 16.10 0.56
CA LEU A 108 -2.57 17.56 0.48
C LEU A 108 -2.29 18.27 1.81
N ALA A 109 -2.73 17.69 2.92
CA ALA A 109 -2.52 18.25 4.26
C ALA A 109 -1.04 18.24 4.67
N LYS A 110 -0.25 17.28 4.19
CA LYS A 110 1.23 17.26 4.33
C LYS A 110 1.94 18.24 3.40
N GLY A 111 1.26 18.78 2.41
CA GLY A 111 1.88 19.64 1.39
C GLY A 111 2.39 18.88 0.15
N ASP A 112 2.23 17.57 0.10
CA ASP A 112 2.69 16.68 -0.96
C ASP A 112 1.72 16.67 -2.17
N LYS A 113 1.60 17.80 -2.86
CA LYS A 113 0.63 17.98 -3.95
C LYS A 113 0.79 16.96 -5.09
N GLY A 114 2.03 16.59 -5.42
CA GLY A 114 2.32 15.60 -6.46
C GLY A 114 1.77 14.22 -6.13
N LEU A 115 2.01 13.75 -4.89
CA LEU A 115 1.47 12.47 -4.41
C LEU A 115 -0.04 12.50 -4.27
N ALA A 116 -0.60 13.61 -3.81
CA ALA A 116 -2.04 13.80 -3.70
C ALA A 116 -2.73 13.65 -5.06
N ARG A 117 -2.17 14.32 -6.07
CA ARG A 117 -2.68 14.24 -7.45
C ARG A 117 -2.61 12.81 -7.99
N ALA A 118 -1.45 12.16 -7.94
CA ALA A 118 -1.27 10.80 -8.43
C ALA A 118 -2.20 9.80 -7.73
N THR A 119 -2.37 9.94 -6.41
CA THR A 119 -3.28 9.11 -5.62
C THR A 119 -4.74 9.33 -6.01
N ALA A 120 -5.15 10.59 -6.20
CA ALA A 120 -6.50 10.93 -6.63
C ALA A 120 -6.81 10.42 -8.05
N GLU A 121 -5.88 10.53 -8.98
CA GLU A 121 -5.99 9.99 -10.35
C GLU A 121 -6.23 8.48 -10.33
N ARG A 122 -5.53 7.73 -9.46
CA ARG A 122 -5.79 6.30 -9.26
C ARG A 122 -7.20 6.04 -8.72
N GLY A 123 -7.65 6.80 -7.72
CA GLY A 123 -9.00 6.67 -7.17
C GLY A 123 -10.10 6.95 -8.18
N LEU A 124 -9.84 7.79 -9.18
CA LEU A 124 -10.78 8.07 -10.27
C LEU A 124 -11.06 6.85 -11.16
N LEU A 125 -10.18 5.86 -11.20
CA LEU A 125 -10.39 4.63 -11.97
C LEU A 125 -11.50 3.75 -11.37
N TYR A 126 -11.76 3.89 -10.07
CA TYR A 126 -12.69 3.06 -9.32
C TYR A 126 -13.96 3.79 -8.90
N CYS A 127 -14.03 5.12 -9.07
CA CYS A 127 -15.19 5.88 -8.64
C CYS A 127 -16.38 5.68 -9.58
N SER A 128 -17.57 5.41 -9.02
CA SER A 128 -18.83 5.25 -9.75
C SER A 128 -19.85 6.36 -9.46
N GLY A 129 -19.73 7.03 -8.32
CA GLY A 129 -20.64 8.09 -7.87
C GLY A 129 -20.14 9.49 -8.22
N LYS A 130 -21.03 10.36 -8.77
CA LYS A 130 -20.67 11.73 -9.17
C LYS A 130 -19.97 12.50 -8.04
N THR A 131 -20.54 12.52 -6.84
CA THR A 131 -20.01 13.24 -5.67
C THR A 131 -18.60 12.80 -5.31
N GLN A 132 -18.34 11.49 -5.36
CA GLN A 132 -17.07 10.89 -5.03
C GLN A 132 -15.99 11.19 -6.09
N CYS A 133 -16.35 11.03 -7.38
CA CYS A 133 -15.47 11.37 -8.49
C CYS A 133 -15.14 12.88 -8.49
N ASP A 134 -16.12 13.75 -8.19
CA ASP A 134 -15.87 15.20 -8.10
C ASP A 134 -14.94 15.55 -6.91
N ALA A 135 -15.06 14.84 -5.80
CA ALA A 135 -14.16 15.03 -4.66
C ALA A 135 -12.72 14.63 -5.01
N LEU A 136 -12.52 13.51 -5.72
CA LEU A 136 -11.21 13.10 -6.22
C LEU A 136 -10.63 14.10 -7.23
N ARG A 137 -11.45 14.58 -8.20
CA ARG A 137 -11.01 15.60 -9.17
C ARG A 137 -10.54 16.90 -8.52
N LYS A 138 -11.10 17.27 -7.36
CA LYS A 138 -10.60 18.44 -6.61
C LYS A 138 -9.19 18.25 -6.08
N CYS A 139 -8.78 17.01 -5.82
CA CYS A 139 -7.42 16.70 -5.35
C CYS A 139 -6.40 16.62 -6.49
N THR A 140 -6.82 16.66 -7.77
CA THR A 140 -5.91 16.63 -8.93
C THR A 140 -5.51 18.03 -9.41
N ARG A 141 -6.09 19.09 -8.84
CA ARG A 141 -5.83 20.50 -9.19
C ARG A 141 -4.82 21.10 -8.22
#